data_198eb6f698b0ebf914e050760006884b
#
_entry.id   198eb6f698b0ebf914e050760006884b
#
_cell.length_a   1.000
_cell.length_b   1.000
_cell.length_c   1.000
_cell.angle_alpha   90.00
_cell.angle_beta   90.00
_cell.angle_gamma   90.00
#
_symmetry.space_group_name_H-M   'P 1'
#
loop_
_entity.id
_entity.type
_entity.pdbx_description
1 polymer ?
#
loop_
_entity_poly.entity_id
_entity_poly.type
_entity_poly.pdbx_seq_one_letter_code
_entity_poly.pdbx_strand_id
1 'polypeptide(L)'
;MHNLLKDSILNKSYDIVIIGGGIIGSSISYNLMHDGFDGSILVIEKDPTYQFASTTLSAGGVREQFSLPENIKISQYSIGIFENFDDLMEVDGEKAHAEFKQHGYLFLANEKNWPMIQKNYETQKSLGAKVSLLSIDEIKKLIPHMETADLVGGAFGSRDGSLDPYGAMQGYKRKDKELGVEYLYEEVTDIEVKRKKIESVKTNKGAKIPCGMVVNAAGPSASIVGKMAGIDLPVDPVRKMAYVFDPKIKFDYDLPLVIDTDGLLYFRHESGKTILTGKSIPDEPVGFNFEWDRDYYMDVVWPQVAERVPAFETAKLMRGWAGHYAMNRLDGNAIVGHFGDIAGLYGAVGFSGHGLQQAPAIGKCLSELIQFGEYQTIDLSRFSFDRFRTGKLVFEEEMV
;
A
#
# COMPACT_ATOMS: atom_id res chain seq x y z
N MET A 1 9.69 -4.81 33.27
CA MET A 1 9.95 -3.78 32.27
C MET A 1 8.73 -3.49 31.41
N HIS A 2 8.05 -4.49 30.82
CA HIS A 2 6.88 -4.28 29.93
C HIS A 2 5.70 -3.55 30.61
N ASN A 3 5.35 -3.87 31.86
CA ASN A 3 4.28 -3.20 32.61
C ASN A 3 4.62 -1.75 32.97
N LEU A 4 5.87 -1.44 33.33
CA LEU A 4 6.29 -0.08 33.68
C LEU A 4 6.24 0.87 32.49
N LEU A 5 6.63 0.40 31.30
CA LEU A 5 6.52 1.16 30.05
C LEU A 5 5.05 1.41 29.70
N LYS A 6 4.20 0.41 29.88
CA LYS A 6 2.76 0.55 29.64
C LYS A 6 2.12 1.58 30.57
N ASP A 7 2.41 1.52 31.88
CA ASP A 7 1.89 2.48 32.85
C ASP A 7 2.36 3.91 32.57
N SER A 8 3.57 4.09 32.02
CA SER A 8 4.09 5.40 31.62
C SER A 8 3.32 5.97 30.40
N ILE A 9 2.97 5.15 29.42
CA ILE A 9 2.18 5.55 28.24
C ILE A 9 0.77 5.97 28.65
N LEU A 10 0.12 5.20 29.51
CA LEU A 10 -1.29 5.40 29.87
C LEU A 10 -1.55 6.64 30.75
N ASN A 11 -0.53 7.20 31.35
CA ASN A 11 -0.64 8.40 32.22
C ASN A 11 -0.20 9.69 31.53
N LYS A 12 0.07 9.65 30.21
CA LYS A 12 0.48 10.81 29.41
C LYS A 12 -0.67 11.33 28.54
N SER A 13 -0.55 12.57 28.10
CA SER A 13 -1.25 13.11 26.94
C SER A 13 -0.29 13.15 25.75
N TYR A 14 -0.83 13.02 24.54
CA TYR A 14 -0.04 13.08 23.32
C TYR A 14 -0.52 14.22 22.41
N ASP A 15 0.40 14.81 21.68
CA ASP A 15 0.02 15.79 20.66
C ASP A 15 -0.70 15.10 19.51
N ILE A 16 -0.18 13.93 19.09
CA ILE A 16 -0.77 13.14 18.01
C ILE A 16 -0.90 11.66 18.43
N VAL A 17 -2.09 11.10 18.19
CA VAL A 17 -2.31 9.65 18.22
C VAL A 17 -2.57 9.15 16.80
N ILE A 18 -1.78 8.19 16.32
CA ILE A 18 -1.95 7.53 15.03
C ILE A 18 -2.59 6.16 15.27
N ILE A 19 -3.76 5.92 14.66
CA ILE A 19 -4.48 4.66 14.78
C ILE A 19 -4.16 3.78 13.58
N GLY A 20 -3.41 2.69 13.83
CA GLY A 20 -2.86 1.77 12.86
C GLY A 20 -1.35 1.95 12.66
N GLY A 21 -0.58 0.93 13.05
CA GLY A 21 0.89 0.87 12.95
C GLY A 21 1.40 0.14 11.70
N GLY A 22 0.57 -0.01 10.67
CA GLY A 22 1.00 -0.48 9.35
C GLY A 22 1.94 0.52 8.67
N ILE A 23 2.37 0.24 7.43
CA ILE A 23 3.37 1.06 6.75
C ILE A 23 2.94 2.53 6.58
N ILE A 24 1.64 2.80 6.41
CA ILE A 24 1.12 4.17 6.30
C ILE A 24 1.29 4.93 7.63
N GLY A 25 0.81 4.36 8.74
CA GLY A 25 0.92 5.00 10.04
C GLY A 25 2.36 5.20 10.49
N SER A 26 3.21 4.18 10.28
CA SER A 26 4.65 4.27 10.59
C SER A 26 5.38 5.26 9.68
N SER A 27 5.03 5.37 8.40
CA SER A 27 5.61 6.40 7.53
C SER A 27 5.19 7.82 7.94
N ILE A 28 3.95 8.01 8.41
CA ILE A 28 3.48 9.31 8.90
C ILE A 28 4.23 9.71 10.17
N SER A 29 4.33 8.81 11.15
CA SER A 29 5.05 9.09 12.40
C SER A 29 6.53 9.38 12.15
N TYR A 30 7.16 8.59 11.27
CA TYR A 30 8.55 8.81 10.86
C TYR A 30 8.75 10.20 10.26
N ASN A 31 7.96 10.58 9.25
CA ASN A 31 8.13 11.87 8.59
C ASN A 31 7.86 13.05 9.54
N LEU A 32 6.86 12.96 10.42
CA LEU A 32 6.63 13.98 11.44
C LEU A 32 7.90 14.20 12.29
N MET A 33 8.45 13.15 12.88
CA MET A 33 9.63 13.25 13.73
C MET A 33 10.89 13.65 12.96
N HIS A 34 11.08 13.07 11.77
CA HIS A 34 12.23 13.36 10.90
C HIS A 34 12.26 14.82 10.43
N ASP A 35 11.08 15.38 10.16
CA ASP A 35 10.92 16.77 9.71
C ASP A 35 10.88 17.77 10.89
N GLY A 36 11.15 17.32 12.09
CA GLY A 36 11.34 18.18 13.29
C GLY A 36 10.06 18.55 14.03
N PHE A 37 9.02 17.72 13.97
CA PHE A 37 7.86 17.90 14.84
C PHE A 37 8.27 17.80 16.30
N ASP A 38 8.08 18.91 17.06
CA ASP A 38 8.46 19.02 18.46
C ASP A 38 7.28 18.67 19.40
N GLY A 39 6.72 17.49 19.18
CA GLY A 39 5.59 16.99 19.97
C GLY A 39 5.69 15.47 20.20
N SER A 40 4.79 14.98 21.04
CA SER A 40 4.69 13.56 21.40
C SER A 40 3.76 12.81 20.46
N ILE A 41 4.21 11.66 19.94
CA ILE A 41 3.45 10.79 19.04
C ILE A 41 3.27 9.41 19.67
N LEU A 42 2.02 8.93 19.68
CA LEU A 42 1.68 7.56 20.03
C LEU A 42 1.05 6.87 18.83
N VAL A 43 1.62 5.75 18.42
CA VAL A 43 1.00 4.82 17.46
C VAL A 43 0.27 3.71 18.22
N ILE A 44 -1.00 3.52 17.93
CA ILE A 44 -1.80 2.43 18.53
C ILE A 44 -2.09 1.40 17.44
N GLU A 45 -1.60 0.17 17.66
CA GLU A 45 -1.78 -0.97 16.76
C GLU A 45 -2.45 -2.13 17.50
N LYS A 46 -3.50 -2.69 16.90
CA LYS A 46 -4.27 -3.77 17.53
C LYS A 46 -3.58 -5.13 17.51
N ASP A 47 -2.76 -5.39 16.46
CA ASP A 47 -2.06 -6.67 16.28
C ASP A 47 -0.54 -6.49 16.42
N PRO A 48 0.08 -6.85 17.57
CA PRO A 48 1.52 -6.72 17.77
C PRO A 48 2.35 -7.59 16.81
N THR A 49 1.74 -8.59 16.19
CA THR A 49 2.40 -9.51 15.25
C THR A 49 2.35 -9.01 13.81
N TYR A 50 1.40 -8.11 13.50
CA TYR A 50 1.11 -7.62 12.14
C TYR A 50 0.76 -8.73 11.13
N GLN A 51 0.42 -9.94 11.60
CA GLN A 51 0.17 -11.07 10.70
C GLN A 51 -1.04 -10.87 9.78
N PHE A 52 -2.01 -10.04 10.21
CA PHE A 52 -3.20 -9.69 9.44
C PHE A 52 -3.16 -8.29 8.82
N ALA A 53 -2.04 -7.59 8.93
CA ALA A 53 -1.88 -6.29 8.34
C ALA A 53 -1.83 -6.38 6.80
N SER A 54 -2.56 -5.50 6.10
CA SER A 54 -2.50 -5.42 4.64
C SER A 54 -1.09 -5.24 4.12
N THR A 55 -0.23 -4.56 4.86
CA THR A 55 1.19 -4.41 4.56
C THR A 55 1.89 -5.75 4.49
N THR A 56 1.83 -6.56 5.55
CA THR A 56 2.50 -7.87 5.63
C THR A 56 1.99 -8.85 4.57
N LEU A 57 0.71 -8.76 4.21
CA LEU A 57 0.06 -9.65 3.25
C LEU A 57 0.11 -9.12 1.80
N SER A 58 0.82 -8.01 1.56
CA SER A 58 0.99 -7.39 0.24
C SER A 58 1.86 -8.24 -0.68
N ALA A 59 1.60 -8.16 -1.99
CA ALA A 59 2.47 -8.71 -3.02
C ALA A 59 3.80 -7.94 -3.22
N GLY A 60 3.96 -6.79 -2.57
CA GLY A 60 5.21 -6.03 -2.55
C GLY A 60 5.51 -5.21 -3.80
N GLY A 61 4.60 -5.12 -4.78
CA GLY A 61 4.83 -4.39 -6.03
C GLY A 61 4.94 -2.88 -5.83
N VAL A 62 5.84 -2.25 -6.59
CA VAL A 62 6.09 -0.80 -6.62
C VAL A 62 6.25 -0.35 -8.07
N ARG A 63 5.48 0.66 -8.51
CA ARG A 63 5.47 1.10 -9.91
C ARG A 63 5.22 2.60 -10.05
N GLU A 64 5.73 3.21 -11.15
CA GLU A 64 5.39 4.58 -11.58
C GLU A 64 4.18 4.61 -12.54
N GLN A 65 3.75 3.47 -13.02
CA GLN A 65 2.75 3.32 -14.08
C GLN A 65 1.32 3.53 -13.56
N PHE A 66 0.91 4.79 -13.46
CA PHE A 66 -0.44 5.25 -13.16
C PHE A 66 -0.95 6.17 -14.26
N SER A 67 -2.24 6.51 -14.26
CA SER A 67 -2.87 7.44 -15.20
C SER A 67 -2.96 8.86 -14.63
N LEU A 68 -3.14 8.98 -13.30
CA LEU A 68 -3.24 10.27 -12.62
C LEU A 68 -1.86 10.86 -12.32
N PRO A 69 -1.64 12.14 -12.66
CA PRO A 69 -0.38 12.83 -12.37
C PRO A 69 0.03 12.79 -10.90
N GLU A 70 -0.92 12.87 -9.99
CA GLU A 70 -0.66 12.80 -8.56
C GLU A 70 -0.09 11.44 -8.16
N ASN A 71 -0.70 10.33 -8.62
CA ASN A 71 -0.23 8.98 -8.31
C ASN A 71 1.15 8.70 -8.94
N ILE A 72 1.41 9.21 -10.15
CA ILE A 72 2.74 9.12 -10.77
C ILE A 72 3.79 9.83 -9.90
N LYS A 73 3.53 11.06 -9.46
CA LYS A 73 4.46 11.83 -8.61
C LYS A 73 4.66 11.18 -7.23
N ILE A 74 3.58 10.68 -6.61
CA ILE A 74 3.62 9.91 -5.37
C ILE A 74 4.58 8.71 -5.53
N SER A 75 4.43 7.96 -6.63
CA SER A 75 5.27 6.80 -6.90
C SER A 75 6.71 7.17 -7.19
N GLN A 76 6.97 8.20 -7.96
CA GLN A 76 8.33 8.69 -8.24
C GLN A 76 9.06 9.08 -6.96
N TYR A 77 8.40 9.81 -6.06
CA TYR A 77 8.96 10.16 -4.76
C TYR A 77 9.22 8.90 -3.92
N SER A 78 8.24 8.03 -3.84
CA SER A 78 8.33 6.80 -3.03
C SER A 78 9.42 5.85 -3.51
N ILE A 79 9.58 5.66 -4.83
CA ILE A 79 10.66 4.87 -5.41
C ILE A 79 12.02 5.48 -5.05
N GLY A 80 12.15 6.82 -5.11
CA GLY A 80 13.39 7.50 -4.71
C GLY A 80 13.76 7.23 -3.24
N ILE A 81 12.78 7.06 -2.36
CA ILE A 81 13.03 6.66 -0.96
C ILE A 81 13.37 5.18 -0.88
N PHE A 82 12.64 4.30 -1.59
CA PHE A 82 12.88 2.84 -1.55
C PHE A 82 14.25 2.44 -2.12
N GLU A 83 14.79 3.16 -3.08
CA GLU A 83 16.14 2.94 -3.64
C GLU A 83 17.25 2.95 -2.58
N ASN A 84 17.05 3.70 -1.49
CA ASN A 84 18.03 3.83 -0.39
C ASN A 84 17.42 3.46 0.96
N PHE A 85 16.26 2.81 0.97
CA PHE A 85 15.43 2.62 2.17
C PHE A 85 16.17 1.88 3.28
N ASP A 86 16.90 0.82 2.94
CA ASP A 86 17.57 -0.02 3.91
C ASP A 86 18.64 0.74 4.70
N ASP A 87 19.33 1.66 4.04
CA ASP A 87 20.32 2.54 4.68
C ASP A 87 19.64 3.71 5.43
N LEU A 88 18.60 4.31 4.86
CA LEU A 88 17.84 5.39 5.50
C LEU A 88 17.17 4.96 6.81
N MET A 89 16.71 3.72 6.88
CA MET A 89 16.02 3.14 8.04
C MET A 89 16.95 2.27 8.91
N GLU A 90 18.27 2.42 8.75
CA GLU A 90 19.24 1.76 9.61
C GLU A 90 19.12 2.27 11.06
N VAL A 91 19.11 1.35 12.02
CA VAL A 91 19.10 1.62 13.47
C VAL A 91 20.11 0.70 14.13
N ASP A 92 21.01 1.26 14.95
CA ASP A 92 22.06 0.51 15.67
C ASP A 92 22.93 -0.39 14.77
N GLY A 93 23.16 0.01 13.52
CA GLY A 93 23.94 -0.74 12.52
C GLY A 93 23.15 -1.86 11.81
N GLU A 94 21.87 -2.01 12.09
CA GLU A 94 20.97 -2.95 11.39
C GLU A 94 20.15 -2.25 10.32
N LYS A 95 20.27 -2.70 9.06
CA LYS A 95 19.48 -2.22 7.92
C LYS A 95 18.01 -2.65 8.01
N ALA A 96 17.14 -2.00 7.25
CA ALA A 96 15.71 -2.28 7.28
C ALA A 96 15.33 -3.63 6.66
N HIS A 97 16.08 -4.12 5.66
CA HIS A 97 15.79 -5.32 4.88
C HIS A 97 14.49 -5.26 4.09
N ALA A 98 14.15 -4.08 3.56
CA ALA A 98 13.07 -3.94 2.59
C ALA A 98 13.45 -4.52 1.22
N GLU A 99 14.75 -4.59 0.93
CA GLU A 99 15.32 -5.24 -0.25
C GLU A 99 14.62 -4.85 -1.56
N PHE A 100 14.42 -3.56 -1.80
CA PHE A 100 13.79 -3.09 -3.02
C PHE A 100 14.60 -3.51 -4.25
N LYS A 101 13.98 -4.27 -5.16
CA LYS A 101 14.57 -4.79 -6.39
C LYS A 101 13.86 -4.22 -7.61
N GLN A 102 14.59 -3.49 -8.44
CA GLN A 102 14.11 -2.89 -9.68
C GLN A 102 14.26 -3.88 -10.85
N HIS A 103 13.47 -4.94 -10.86
CA HIS A 103 13.42 -5.92 -11.94
C HIS A 103 12.38 -5.60 -13.01
N GLY A 104 11.75 -4.44 -12.87
CA GLY A 104 10.75 -3.94 -13.80
C GLY A 104 9.32 -4.38 -13.50
N TYR A 105 8.39 -3.70 -14.17
CA TYR A 105 6.97 -3.97 -14.11
C TYR A 105 6.39 -3.90 -15.52
N LEU A 106 5.78 -4.98 -16.00
CA LEU A 106 5.31 -5.11 -17.37
C LEU A 106 3.79 -5.26 -17.40
N PHE A 107 3.11 -4.31 -18.01
CA PHE A 107 1.70 -4.43 -18.37
C PHE A 107 1.57 -4.96 -19.79
N LEU A 108 0.96 -6.12 -19.94
CA LEU A 108 0.68 -6.73 -21.25
C LEU A 108 -0.62 -6.16 -21.82
N ALA A 109 -0.69 -5.95 -23.11
CA ALA A 109 -1.87 -5.41 -23.77
C ALA A 109 -2.28 -6.20 -25.02
N ASN A 110 -3.57 -6.48 -25.13
CA ASN A 110 -4.23 -6.88 -26.34
C ASN A 110 -4.76 -5.66 -27.11
N GLU A 111 -5.39 -5.87 -28.26
CA GLU A 111 -5.95 -4.77 -29.10
C GLU A 111 -6.93 -3.87 -28.34
N LYS A 112 -7.71 -4.42 -27.42
CA LYS A 112 -8.73 -3.69 -26.65
C LYS A 112 -8.11 -2.70 -25.67
N ASN A 113 -7.05 -3.12 -24.97
CA ASN A 113 -6.43 -2.34 -23.88
C ASN A 113 -5.27 -1.45 -24.37
N TRP A 114 -4.75 -1.70 -25.57
CA TRP A 114 -3.60 -0.98 -26.12
C TRP A 114 -3.79 0.55 -26.22
N PRO A 115 -4.92 1.10 -26.69
CA PRO A 115 -5.12 2.55 -26.75
C PRO A 115 -5.03 3.23 -25.38
N MET A 116 -5.55 2.59 -24.33
CA MET A 116 -5.46 3.09 -22.96
C MET A 116 -4.01 3.10 -22.46
N ILE A 117 -3.26 2.02 -22.70
CA ILE A 117 -1.84 1.93 -22.33
C ILE A 117 -1.02 3.02 -23.04
N GLN A 118 -1.25 3.25 -24.34
CA GLN A 118 -0.57 4.32 -25.08
C GLN A 118 -0.89 5.71 -24.52
N LYS A 119 -2.15 5.98 -24.18
CA LYS A 119 -2.57 7.24 -23.57
C LYS A 119 -1.88 7.46 -22.22
N ASN A 120 -1.89 6.45 -21.37
CA ASN A 120 -1.25 6.51 -20.05
C ASN A 120 0.27 6.68 -20.16
N TYR A 121 0.90 6.01 -21.13
CA TYR A 121 2.32 6.19 -21.42
C TYR A 121 2.68 7.66 -21.76
N GLU A 122 1.88 8.34 -22.56
CA GLU A 122 2.15 9.77 -22.87
C GLU A 122 2.09 10.64 -21.62
N THR A 123 1.13 10.39 -20.71
CA THR A 123 1.06 11.09 -19.42
C THR A 123 2.27 10.77 -18.55
N GLN A 124 2.63 9.50 -18.39
CA GLN A 124 3.76 9.03 -17.62
C GLN A 124 5.07 9.63 -18.13
N LYS A 125 5.29 9.59 -19.45
CA LYS A 125 6.45 10.16 -20.13
C LYS A 125 6.56 11.66 -19.93
N SER A 126 5.45 12.40 -20.03
CA SER A 126 5.43 13.85 -19.83
C SER A 126 5.84 14.26 -18.42
N LEU A 127 5.66 13.37 -17.44
CA LEU A 127 6.04 13.53 -16.04
C LEU A 127 7.42 12.91 -15.72
N GLY A 128 8.13 12.38 -16.71
CA GLY A 128 9.48 11.85 -16.57
C GLY A 128 9.57 10.43 -16.01
N ALA A 129 8.44 9.69 -15.93
CA ALA A 129 8.44 8.29 -15.54
C ALA A 129 9.29 7.44 -16.50
N LYS A 130 9.95 6.42 -15.97
CA LYS A 130 10.89 5.56 -16.74
C LYS A 130 10.15 4.37 -17.36
N VAL A 131 9.18 4.69 -18.20
CA VAL A 131 8.33 3.73 -18.89
C VAL A 131 8.65 3.71 -20.38
N SER A 132 8.57 2.52 -20.99
CA SER A 132 8.74 2.29 -22.43
C SER A 132 7.60 1.42 -22.95
N LEU A 133 7.13 1.70 -24.16
CA LEU A 133 6.25 0.77 -24.89
C LEU A 133 7.13 -0.31 -25.54
N LEU A 134 6.77 -1.57 -25.35
CA LEU A 134 7.46 -2.72 -25.91
C LEU A 134 6.64 -3.37 -27.02
N SER A 135 7.30 -3.72 -28.10
CA SER A 135 6.80 -4.60 -29.14
C SER A 135 6.77 -6.07 -28.66
N ILE A 136 6.06 -6.92 -29.36
CA ILE A 136 6.01 -8.37 -29.08
C ILE A 136 7.40 -8.99 -29.09
N ASP A 137 8.28 -8.60 -30.04
CA ASP A 137 9.64 -9.12 -30.10
C ASP A 137 10.50 -8.71 -28.90
N GLU A 138 10.28 -7.51 -28.37
CA GLU A 138 10.96 -7.05 -27.14
C GLU A 138 10.42 -7.76 -25.90
N ILE A 139 9.11 -8.00 -25.80
CA ILE A 139 8.49 -8.82 -24.73
C ILE A 139 9.06 -10.25 -24.77
N LYS A 140 9.15 -10.88 -25.94
CA LYS A 140 9.75 -12.22 -26.09
C LYS A 140 11.24 -12.27 -25.71
N LYS A 141 11.99 -11.20 -25.92
CA LYS A 141 13.37 -11.11 -25.44
C LYS A 141 13.46 -10.97 -23.93
N LEU A 142 12.52 -10.22 -23.33
CA LEU A 142 12.47 -10.02 -21.88
C LEU A 142 11.99 -11.29 -21.16
N ILE A 143 10.98 -11.97 -21.71
CA ILE A 143 10.38 -13.19 -21.14
C ILE A 143 10.22 -14.25 -22.25
N PRO A 144 11.28 -15.03 -22.57
CA PRO A 144 11.26 -15.96 -23.70
C PRO A 144 10.22 -17.08 -23.63
N HIS A 145 9.72 -17.39 -22.44
CA HIS A 145 8.74 -18.47 -22.21
C HIS A 145 7.27 -18.00 -22.26
N MET A 146 7.04 -16.72 -22.58
CA MET A 146 5.68 -16.14 -22.58
C MET A 146 4.95 -16.41 -23.89
N GLU A 147 3.69 -16.84 -23.79
CA GLU A 147 2.76 -16.82 -24.91
C GLU A 147 2.29 -15.37 -25.18
N THR A 148 2.30 -14.98 -26.46
CA THR A 148 2.06 -13.59 -26.86
C THR A 148 1.15 -13.47 -28.09
N ALA A 149 0.54 -14.56 -28.59
CA ALA A 149 -0.23 -14.55 -29.80
C ALA A 149 -1.46 -13.62 -29.76
N ASP A 150 -2.02 -13.39 -28.59
CA ASP A 150 -3.16 -12.52 -28.31
C ASP A 150 -2.76 -11.07 -27.98
N LEU A 151 -1.46 -10.77 -27.88
CA LEU A 151 -0.94 -9.47 -27.48
C LEU A 151 -0.54 -8.61 -28.68
N VAL A 152 -0.60 -7.30 -28.53
CA VAL A 152 -0.10 -6.31 -29.48
C VAL A 152 1.11 -5.52 -28.97
N GLY A 153 1.38 -5.57 -27.67
CA GLY A 153 2.49 -4.88 -27.03
C GLY A 153 2.37 -4.86 -25.52
N GLY A 154 3.14 -4.00 -24.88
CA GLY A 154 3.10 -3.79 -23.44
C GLY A 154 3.75 -2.48 -23.02
N ALA A 155 3.55 -2.08 -21.77
CA ALA A 155 4.27 -0.98 -21.14
C ALA A 155 5.19 -1.51 -20.04
N PHE A 156 6.46 -1.13 -20.08
CA PHE A 156 7.49 -1.59 -19.17
C PHE A 156 8.10 -0.44 -18.39
N GLY A 157 7.95 -0.47 -17.07
CA GLY A 157 8.57 0.44 -16.13
C GLY A 157 9.91 -0.11 -15.66
N SER A 158 11.02 0.43 -16.14
CA SER A 158 12.35 -0.09 -15.81
C SER A 158 12.81 0.24 -14.39
N ARG A 159 12.23 1.27 -13.78
CA ARG A 159 12.52 1.68 -12.40
C ARG A 159 11.58 1.03 -11.37
N ASP A 160 10.56 0.38 -11.87
CA ASP A 160 9.57 -0.34 -11.08
C ASP A 160 10.12 -1.68 -10.58
N GLY A 161 9.46 -2.28 -9.60
CA GLY A 161 9.92 -3.55 -9.06
C GLY A 161 9.10 -4.06 -7.89
N SER A 162 9.78 -4.69 -6.94
CA SER A 162 9.14 -5.16 -5.70
C SER A 162 10.08 -5.10 -4.50
N LEU A 163 9.50 -5.11 -3.32
CA LEU A 163 10.22 -5.08 -2.05
C LEU A 163 9.61 -6.07 -1.05
N ASP A 164 10.31 -6.31 0.07
CA ASP A 164 9.74 -6.99 1.24
C ASP A 164 8.86 -6.02 2.04
N PRO A 165 7.53 -6.21 2.02
CA PRO A 165 6.61 -5.31 2.71
C PRO A 165 6.79 -5.30 4.24
N TYR A 166 7.10 -6.46 4.82
CA TYR A 166 7.32 -6.58 6.24
C TYR A 166 8.61 -5.88 6.68
N GLY A 167 9.70 -6.09 5.93
CA GLY A 167 10.97 -5.40 6.14
C GLY A 167 10.82 -3.88 6.07
N ALA A 168 10.09 -3.37 5.07
CA ALA A 168 9.82 -1.94 4.93
C ALA A 168 9.04 -1.37 6.13
N MET A 169 7.97 -2.04 6.55
CA MET A 169 7.18 -1.62 7.71
C MET A 169 8.01 -1.66 9.02
N GLN A 170 8.78 -2.72 9.24
CA GLN A 170 9.62 -2.83 10.43
C GLN A 170 10.78 -1.81 10.42
N GLY A 171 11.29 -1.45 9.24
CA GLY A 171 12.26 -0.37 9.07
C GLY A 171 11.73 0.95 9.61
N TYR A 172 10.58 1.41 9.12
CA TYR A 172 9.92 2.61 9.66
C TYR A 172 9.68 2.51 11.16
N LYS A 173 9.09 1.42 11.65
CA LYS A 173 8.77 1.24 13.07
C LYS A 173 10.00 1.25 13.98
N ARG A 174 11.14 0.68 13.56
CA ARG A 174 12.38 0.75 14.33
C ARG A 174 12.90 2.17 14.37
N LYS A 175 12.89 2.86 13.23
CA LYS A 175 13.31 4.25 13.11
C LYS A 175 12.42 5.19 13.92
N ASP A 176 11.11 4.98 13.90
CA ASP A 176 10.14 5.68 14.76
C ASP A 176 10.54 5.62 16.24
N LYS A 177 10.86 4.42 16.74
CA LYS A 177 11.26 4.22 18.13
C LYS A 177 12.58 4.91 18.47
N GLU A 178 13.54 4.88 17.55
CA GLU A 178 14.80 5.63 17.69
C GLU A 178 14.53 7.14 17.80
N LEU A 179 13.56 7.66 17.03
CA LEU A 179 13.14 9.05 17.05
C LEU A 179 12.20 9.42 18.22
N GLY A 180 11.85 8.46 19.09
CA GLY A 180 11.05 8.70 20.28
C GLY A 180 9.55 8.50 20.14
N VAL A 181 9.05 7.96 19.01
CA VAL A 181 7.63 7.57 18.85
C VAL A 181 7.33 6.39 19.77
N GLU A 182 6.23 6.49 20.51
CA GLU A 182 5.77 5.42 21.38
C GLU A 182 4.75 4.52 20.66
N TYR A 183 4.75 3.22 20.96
CA TYR A 183 3.84 2.22 20.38
C TYR A 183 3.06 1.50 21.48
N LEU A 184 1.71 1.54 21.37
CA LEU A 184 0.79 0.82 22.25
C LEU A 184 0.08 -0.28 21.48
N TYR A 185 0.15 -1.52 21.97
CA TYR A 185 -0.51 -2.68 21.34
C TYR A 185 -1.86 -2.95 21.99
N GLU A 186 -2.85 -2.17 21.55
CA GLU A 186 -4.25 -2.24 21.96
C GLU A 186 -5.15 -1.83 20.80
N GLU A 187 -6.41 -2.18 20.86
CA GLU A 187 -7.40 -1.75 19.88
C GLU A 187 -8.09 -0.46 20.35
N VAL A 188 -8.14 0.55 19.47
CA VAL A 188 -8.95 1.75 19.72
C VAL A 188 -10.42 1.39 19.55
N THR A 189 -11.24 1.75 20.54
CA THR A 189 -12.67 1.44 20.57
C THR A 189 -13.56 2.70 20.52
N ASP A 190 -12.99 3.87 20.77
CA ASP A 190 -13.74 5.14 20.75
C ASP A 190 -12.80 6.33 20.53
N ILE A 191 -13.31 7.37 19.87
CA ILE A 191 -12.67 8.68 19.71
C ILE A 191 -13.59 9.75 20.28
N GLU A 192 -13.18 10.37 21.37
CA GLU A 192 -13.97 11.39 22.04
C GLU A 192 -13.81 12.74 21.32
N VAL A 193 -14.92 13.21 20.74
CA VAL A 193 -15.00 14.52 20.08
C VAL A 193 -15.91 15.45 20.87
N LYS A 194 -15.41 16.61 21.27
CA LYS A 194 -16.21 17.66 21.93
C LYS A 194 -16.14 18.95 21.15
N ARG A 195 -17.29 19.56 20.90
CA ARG A 195 -17.38 20.83 20.18
C ARG A 195 -16.58 20.83 18.87
N LYS A 196 -16.68 19.72 18.12
CA LYS A 196 -15.92 19.49 16.87
C LYS A 196 -14.40 19.53 17.05
N LYS A 197 -13.88 19.10 18.18
CA LYS A 197 -12.44 18.98 18.44
C LYS A 197 -12.13 17.63 19.07
N ILE A 198 -10.99 17.03 18.71
CA ILE A 198 -10.46 15.82 19.34
C ILE A 198 -10.09 16.10 20.79
N GLU A 199 -10.46 15.19 21.71
CA GLU A 199 -10.14 15.25 23.14
C GLU A 199 -9.32 14.04 23.60
N SER A 200 -9.70 12.83 23.18
CA SER A 200 -9.03 11.60 23.62
C SER A 200 -9.41 10.41 22.74
N VAL A 201 -8.62 9.34 22.83
CA VAL A 201 -9.00 8.00 22.34
C VAL A 201 -9.19 7.04 23.51
N LYS A 202 -10.03 6.01 23.33
CA LYS A 202 -10.18 4.91 24.30
C LYS A 202 -9.76 3.60 23.67
N THR A 203 -9.25 2.69 24.49
CA THR A 203 -8.82 1.36 24.05
C THR A 203 -9.68 0.25 24.65
N ASN A 204 -9.61 -0.93 24.05
CA ASN A 204 -10.29 -2.15 24.51
C ASN A 204 -9.84 -2.64 25.90
N LYS A 205 -8.72 -2.12 26.41
CA LYS A 205 -8.22 -2.42 27.77
C LYS A 205 -8.56 -1.33 28.79
N GLY A 206 -9.45 -0.39 28.39
CA GLY A 206 -10.00 0.63 29.27
C GLY A 206 -9.11 1.88 29.43
N ALA A 207 -8.03 2.00 28.67
CA ALA A 207 -7.23 3.21 28.68
C ALA A 207 -8.01 4.38 28.04
N LYS A 208 -7.91 5.56 28.64
CA LYS A 208 -8.33 6.84 28.05
C LYS A 208 -7.09 7.70 27.87
N ILE A 209 -6.74 7.98 26.63
CA ILE A 209 -5.51 8.68 26.26
C ILE A 209 -5.88 10.05 25.70
N PRO A 210 -5.65 11.14 26.44
CA PRO A 210 -5.87 12.50 25.95
C PRO A 210 -4.93 12.79 24.77
N CYS A 211 -5.45 13.46 23.73
CA CYS A 211 -4.63 13.85 22.59
C CYS A 211 -5.18 15.09 21.88
N GLY A 212 -4.26 15.83 21.25
CA GLY A 212 -4.61 17.02 20.48
C GLY A 212 -5.10 16.69 19.07
N MET A 213 -4.56 15.65 18.47
CA MET A 213 -4.86 15.19 17.11
C MET A 213 -4.97 13.66 17.03
N VAL A 214 -5.79 13.19 16.09
CA VAL A 214 -5.91 11.79 15.73
C VAL A 214 -5.66 11.65 14.23
N VAL A 215 -4.82 10.70 13.84
CA VAL A 215 -4.62 10.31 12.46
C VAL A 215 -5.17 8.90 12.25
N ASN A 216 -6.19 8.77 11.40
CA ASN A 216 -6.70 7.46 10.99
C ASN A 216 -5.79 6.88 9.88
N ALA A 217 -5.04 5.85 10.22
CA ALA A 217 -4.21 5.04 9.30
C ALA A 217 -4.56 3.54 9.42
N ALA A 218 -5.82 3.24 9.78
CA ALA A 218 -6.26 1.90 10.17
C ALA A 218 -6.53 0.95 8.99
N GLY A 219 -6.08 1.28 7.78
CA GLY A 219 -6.18 0.42 6.59
C GLY A 219 -7.62 -0.07 6.35
N PRO A 220 -7.87 -1.39 6.24
CA PRO A 220 -9.21 -1.94 6.01
C PRO A 220 -10.22 -1.63 7.13
N SER A 221 -9.76 -1.28 8.33
CA SER A 221 -10.61 -0.89 9.46
C SER A 221 -10.92 0.63 9.48
N ALA A 222 -10.50 1.39 8.48
CA ALA A 222 -10.60 2.85 8.48
C ALA A 222 -12.02 3.39 8.63
N SER A 223 -13.01 2.73 8.01
CA SER A 223 -14.43 3.12 8.15
C SER A 223 -14.95 2.90 9.57
N ILE A 224 -14.50 1.85 10.25
CA ILE A 224 -14.83 1.58 11.65
C ILE A 224 -14.28 2.70 12.55
N VAL A 225 -13.01 3.04 12.37
CA VAL A 225 -12.36 4.13 13.10
C VAL A 225 -12.99 5.49 12.77
N GLY A 226 -13.31 5.75 11.50
CA GLY A 226 -14.01 6.98 11.09
C GLY A 226 -15.34 7.17 11.82
N LYS A 227 -16.14 6.11 11.94
CA LYS A 227 -17.43 6.13 12.63
C LYS A 227 -17.31 6.47 14.12
N MET A 228 -16.21 6.10 14.78
CA MET A 228 -15.94 6.50 16.18
C MET A 228 -15.88 8.02 16.35
N ALA A 229 -15.43 8.75 15.32
CA ALA A 229 -15.41 10.21 15.29
C ALA A 229 -16.63 10.82 14.56
N GLY A 230 -17.61 10.01 14.16
CA GLY A 230 -18.80 10.47 13.43
C GLY A 230 -18.56 10.73 11.94
N ILE A 231 -17.51 10.22 11.35
CA ILE A 231 -17.19 10.32 9.91
C ILE A 231 -17.50 8.99 9.21
N ASP A 232 -18.34 9.05 8.18
CA ASP A 232 -18.62 7.91 7.31
C ASP A 232 -17.62 7.89 6.12
N LEU A 233 -16.63 7.02 6.23
CA LEU A 233 -15.61 6.85 5.20
C LEU A 233 -16.04 5.77 4.20
N PRO A 234 -15.94 6.03 2.88
CA PRO A 234 -16.30 5.05 1.85
C PRO A 234 -15.20 3.99 1.65
N VAL A 235 -14.76 3.37 2.74
CA VAL A 235 -13.65 2.41 2.72
C VAL A 235 -14.13 1.06 3.22
N ASP A 236 -14.04 0.06 2.35
CA ASP A 236 -14.48 -1.30 2.63
C ASP A 236 -13.30 -2.29 2.63
N PRO A 237 -13.26 -3.26 3.56
CA PRO A 237 -12.32 -4.38 3.49
C PRO A 237 -12.75 -5.34 2.37
N VAL A 238 -11.89 -5.55 1.37
CA VAL A 238 -12.12 -6.50 0.28
C VAL A 238 -10.96 -7.49 0.22
N ARG A 239 -11.28 -8.78 0.29
CA ARG A 239 -10.29 -9.85 0.27
C ARG A 239 -9.54 -9.89 -1.07
N LYS A 240 -8.23 -10.08 -1.00
CA LYS A 240 -7.36 -10.39 -2.13
C LYS A 240 -6.49 -11.58 -1.78
N MET A 241 -6.38 -12.52 -2.70
CA MET A 241 -5.61 -13.74 -2.50
C MET A 241 -4.33 -13.73 -3.32
N ALA A 242 -3.26 -14.23 -2.72
CA ALA A 242 -1.99 -14.46 -3.37
C ALA A 242 -1.54 -15.90 -3.17
N TYR A 243 -0.82 -16.42 -4.15
CA TYR A 243 -0.38 -17.82 -4.21
C TYR A 243 1.09 -17.87 -4.58
N VAL A 244 1.80 -18.83 -4.01
CA VAL A 244 3.19 -19.11 -4.36
C VAL A 244 3.30 -20.53 -4.88
N PHE A 245 3.92 -20.69 -6.03
CA PHE A 245 4.17 -21.99 -6.63
C PHE A 245 5.64 -22.20 -7.04
N ASP A 246 6.06 -23.46 -7.09
CA ASP A 246 7.33 -23.89 -7.69
C ASP A 246 7.09 -24.18 -9.18
N PRO A 247 7.67 -23.43 -10.12
CA PRO A 247 7.44 -23.61 -11.56
C PRO A 247 8.05 -24.89 -12.13
N LYS A 248 8.89 -25.60 -11.35
CA LYS A 248 9.67 -26.78 -11.77
C LYS A 248 10.73 -26.53 -12.84
N ILE A 249 10.84 -25.32 -13.32
CA ILE A 249 11.89 -24.87 -14.25
C ILE A 249 12.77 -23.82 -13.55
N LYS A 250 13.95 -23.59 -14.09
CA LYS A 250 14.83 -22.51 -13.64
C LYS A 250 14.85 -21.44 -14.72
N PHE A 251 14.56 -20.23 -14.33
CA PHE A 251 14.79 -19.05 -15.17
C PHE A 251 16.24 -18.60 -14.99
N ASP A 252 16.88 -18.25 -16.08
CA ASP A 252 18.23 -17.66 -16.14
C ASP A 252 18.19 -16.13 -16.32
N TYR A 253 17.02 -15.55 -16.09
CA TYR A 253 16.75 -14.11 -16.15
C TYR A 253 15.85 -13.68 -14.97
N ASP A 254 15.88 -12.40 -14.64
CA ASP A 254 14.98 -11.79 -13.67
C ASP A 254 13.62 -11.57 -14.31
N LEU A 255 12.59 -12.23 -13.79
CA LEU A 255 11.22 -12.05 -14.24
C LEU A 255 10.67 -10.74 -13.62
N PRO A 256 10.27 -9.76 -14.43
CA PRO A 256 9.60 -8.56 -13.91
C PRO A 256 8.27 -8.94 -13.27
N LEU A 257 7.65 -8.00 -12.54
CA LEU A 257 6.26 -8.17 -12.17
C LEU A 257 5.41 -7.96 -13.44
N VAL A 258 4.72 -9.01 -13.86
CA VAL A 258 3.87 -9.01 -15.06
C VAL A 258 2.42 -8.87 -14.67
N ILE A 259 1.71 -7.97 -15.34
CA ILE A 259 0.25 -7.84 -15.27
C ILE A 259 -0.33 -8.16 -16.65
N ASP A 260 -1.18 -9.17 -16.71
CA ASP A 260 -2.05 -9.40 -17.85
C ASP A 260 -3.32 -8.57 -17.69
N THR A 261 -3.44 -7.49 -18.48
CA THR A 261 -4.50 -6.50 -18.29
C THR A 261 -5.89 -7.00 -18.68
N ASP A 262 -5.99 -8.06 -19.49
CA ASP A 262 -7.30 -8.61 -19.86
C ASP A 262 -7.92 -9.47 -18.75
N GLY A 263 -7.07 -10.21 -18.04
CA GLY A 263 -7.50 -11.10 -16.97
C GLY A 263 -7.25 -10.59 -15.55
N LEU A 264 -6.59 -9.44 -15.39
CA LEU A 264 -6.12 -8.93 -14.10
C LEU A 264 -5.29 -9.95 -13.30
N LEU A 265 -4.58 -10.81 -14.04
CA LEU A 265 -3.65 -11.79 -13.51
C LEU A 265 -2.28 -11.14 -13.35
N TYR A 266 -1.62 -11.39 -12.22
CA TYR A 266 -0.24 -10.96 -12.05
C TYR A 266 0.65 -12.11 -11.60
N PHE A 267 1.93 -12.02 -11.96
CA PHE A 267 2.96 -12.94 -11.47
C PHE A 267 4.34 -12.29 -11.46
N ARG A 268 5.20 -12.72 -10.54
CA ARG A 268 6.60 -12.30 -10.42
C ARG A 268 7.46 -13.35 -9.71
N HIS A 269 8.76 -13.22 -9.79
CA HIS A 269 9.63 -13.94 -8.85
C HIS A 269 9.32 -13.54 -7.40
N GLU A 270 9.26 -14.54 -6.52
CA GLU A 270 9.09 -14.31 -5.07
C GLU A 270 10.43 -14.46 -4.38
N SER A 271 10.81 -15.67 -3.99
CA SER A 271 12.10 -15.98 -3.37
C SER A 271 12.67 -17.25 -3.96
N GLY A 272 13.97 -17.29 -4.20
CA GLY A 272 14.67 -18.42 -4.79
C GLY A 272 14.15 -18.74 -6.19
N LYS A 273 13.41 -19.85 -6.34
CA LYS A 273 12.82 -20.28 -7.63
C LYS A 273 11.32 -20.02 -7.72
N THR A 274 10.69 -19.60 -6.64
CA THR A 274 9.23 -19.58 -6.56
C THR A 274 8.65 -18.36 -7.25
N ILE A 275 7.43 -18.53 -7.74
CA ILE A 275 6.64 -17.47 -8.38
C ILE A 275 5.48 -17.13 -7.47
N LEU A 276 5.29 -15.82 -7.23
CA LEU A 276 4.10 -15.27 -6.64
C LEU A 276 3.12 -14.91 -7.75
N THR A 277 1.86 -15.24 -7.55
CA THR A 277 0.77 -14.91 -8.46
C THR A 277 -0.51 -14.58 -7.71
N GLY A 278 -1.40 -13.90 -8.36
CA GLY A 278 -2.76 -13.65 -7.88
C GLY A 278 -3.65 -13.11 -9.00
N LYS A 279 -4.93 -13.14 -8.73
CA LYS A 279 -5.97 -12.61 -9.61
C LYS A 279 -7.09 -12.05 -8.76
N SER A 280 -7.63 -10.91 -9.17
CA SER A 280 -8.81 -10.35 -8.51
C SER A 280 -10.05 -11.19 -8.80
N ILE A 281 -10.86 -11.44 -7.77
CA ILE A 281 -12.20 -12.03 -7.93
C ILE A 281 -13.16 -10.88 -8.19
N PRO A 282 -13.93 -10.91 -9.29
CA PRO A 282 -15.05 -9.98 -9.48
C PRO A 282 -16.07 -10.16 -8.34
N ASP A 283 -16.64 -9.06 -7.87
CA ASP A 283 -17.69 -9.05 -6.85
C ASP A 283 -17.32 -9.77 -5.54
N GLU A 284 -16.04 -9.78 -5.16
CA GLU A 284 -15.60 -10.31 -3.88
C GLU A 284 -16.39 -9.64 -2.73
N PRO A 285 -17.03 -10.41 -1.83
CA PRO A 285 -17.83 -9.85 -0.74
C PRO A 285 -17.05 -8.90 0.16
N VAL A 286 -17.68 -7.79 0.53
CA VAL A 286 -17.14 -6.87 1.53
C VAL A 286 -17.14 -7.53 2.90
N GLY A 287 -16.03 -7.44 3.62
CA GLY A 287 -15.88 -7.98 4.96
C GLY A 287 -14.49 -8.54 5.22
N PHE A 288 -14.23 -8.87 6.48
CA PHE A 288 -12.97 -9.49 6.87
C PHE A 288 -13.05 -11.01 6.69
N ASN A 289 -12.25 -11.52 5.76
CA ASN A 289 -12.06 -12.95 5.53
C ASN A 289 -10.59 -13.21 5.18
N PHE A 290 -9.87 -13.95 6.03
CA PHE A 290 -8.46 -14.30 5.83
C PHE A 290 -8.25 -15.71 5.28
N GLU A 291 -9.33 -16.40 4.93
CA GLU A 291 -9.25 -17.70 4.29
C GLU A 291 -8.92 -17.54 2.80
N TRP A 292 -7.89 -18.26 2.35
CA TRP A 292 -7.57 -18.34 0.94
C TRP A 292 -8.18 -19.59 0.31
N ASP A 293 -8.54 -19.50 -0.95
CA ASP A 293 -9.22 -20.56 -1.68
C ASP A 293 -8.25 -21.30 -2.60
N ARG A 294 -8.03 -22.59 -2.27
CA ARG A 294 -7.17 -23.45 -3.08
C ARG A 294 -7.83 -23.84 -4.39
N ASP A 295 -9.12 -24.07 -4.40
CA ASP A 295 -9.84 -24.51 -5.61
C ASP A 295 -9.89 -23.36 -6.60
N TYR A 296 -10.07 -22.11 -6.15
CA TYR A 296 -9.93 -20.94 -7.01
C TYR A 296 -8.55 -20.85 -7.68
N TYR A 297 -7.46 -21.19 -6.97
CA TYR A 297 -6.16 -21.29 -7.59
C TYR A 297 -6.12 -22.37 -8.67
N MET A 298 -6.58 -23.56 -8.37
CA MET A 298 -6.51 -24.72 -9.27
C MET A 298 -7.39 -24.54 -10.52
N ASP A 299 -8.58 -23.98 -10.35
CA ASP A 299 -9.59 -23.92 -11.41
C ASP A 299 -9.52 -22.62 -12.23
N VAL A 300 -8.96 -21.54 -11.68
CA VAL A 300 -8.98 -20.20 -12.31
C VAL A 300 -7.58 -19.63 -12.50
N VAL A 301 -6.78 -19.54 -11.42
CA VAL A 301 -5.50 -18.81 -11.46
C VAL A 301 -4.44 -19.61 -12.21
N TRP A 302 -4.21 -20.86 -11.82
CA TRP A 302 -3.18 -21.72 -12.43
C TRP A 302 -3.39 -21.96 -13.93
N PRO A 303 -4.60 -22.28 -14.45
CA PRO A 303 -4.80 -22.44 -15.88
C PRO A 303 -4.40 -21.18 -16.68
N GLN A 304 -4.76 -20.00 -16.21
CA GLN A 304 -4.42 -18.74 -16.89
C GLN A 304 -2.92 -18.41 -16.83
N VAL A 305 -2.27 -18.68 -15.68
CA VAL A 305 -0.82 -18.54 -15.57
C VAL A 305 -0.11 -19.49 -16.50
N ALA A 306 -0.58 -20.74 -16.61
CA ALA A 306 -0.01 -21.76 -17.52
C ALA A 306 -0.30 -21.42 -18.99
N GLU A 307 -1.45 -20.85 -19.31
CA GLU A 307 -1.75 -20.34 -20.66
C GLU A 307 -0.78 -19.21 -21.05
N ARG A 308 -0.56 -18.24 -20.15
CA ARG A 308 0.37 -17.13 -20.38
C ARG A 308 1.84 -17.56 -20.43
N VAL A 309 2.23 -18.54 -19.61
CA VAL A 309 3.58 -19.10 -19.57
C VAL A 309 3.47 -20.62 -19.56
N PRO A 310 3.46 -21.29 -20.73
CA PRO A 310 3.26 -22.75 -20.83
C PRO A 310 4.23 -23.58 -19.98
N ALA A 311 5.42 -23.06 -19.72
CA ALA A 311 6.38 -23.68 -18.81
C ALA A 311 5.89 -23.84 -17.36
N PHE A 312 4.79 -23.16 -16.97
CA PHE A 312 4.16 -23.31 -15.65
C PHE A 312 3.08 -24.40 -15.58
N GLU A 313 2.84 -25.15 -16.66
CA GLU A 313 1.84 -26.24 -16.69
C GLU A 313 2.14 -27.31 -15.63
N THR A 314 3.40 -27.56 -15.32
CA THR A 314 3.83 -28.54 -14.31
C THR A 314 4.08 -27.95 -12.94
N ALA A 315 3.66 -26.70 -12.71
CA ALA A 315 3.88 -25.98 -11.46
C ALA A 315 3.23 -26.67 -10.26
N LYS A 316 3.88 -26.55 -9.10
CA LYS A 316 3.36 -27.09 -7.84
C LYS A 316 3.00 -25.96 -6.89
N LEU A 317 1.74 -25.85 -6.52
CA LEU A 317 1.31 -24.94 -5.47
C LEU A 317 2.03 -25.24 -4.15
N MET A 318 2.65 -24.21 -3.56
CA MET A 318 3.38 -24.31 -2.30
C MET A 318 2.58 -23.76 -1.13
N ARG A 319 1.99 -22.58 -1.29
CA ARG A 319 1.20 -21.89 -0.28
C ARG A 319 0.29 -20.85 -0.91
N GLY A 320 -0.71 -20.41 -0.16
CA GLY A 320 -1.51 -19.22 -0.46
C GLY A 320 -1.80 -18.45 0.84
N TRP A 321 -2.24 -17.23 0.69
CA TRP A 321 -2.77 -16.42 1.78
C TRP A 321 -3.80 -15.44 1.25
N ALA A 322 -4.58 -14.85 2.16
CA ALA A 322 -5.51 -13.80 1.87
C ALA A 322 -5.19 -12.56 2.71
N GLY A 323 -5.19 -11.39 2.08
CA GLY A 323 -5.10 -10.08 2.71
C GLY A 323 -6.31 -9.23 2.35
N HIS A 324 -6.36 -8.00 2.86
CA HIS A 324 -7.45 -7.09 2.54
C HIS A 324 -6.94 -5.82 1.90
N TYR A 325 -7.58 -5.43 0.80
CA TYR A 325 -7.50 -4.06 0.33
C TYR A 325 -8.45 -3.19 1.14
N ALA A 326 -8.02 -1.99 1.47
CA ALA A 326 -8.86 -0.92 1.97
C ALA A 326 -9.46 -0.21 0.76
N MET A 327 -10.54 -0.77 0.20
CA MET A 327 -11.14 -0.30 -1.05
C MET A 327 -11.94 0.98 -0.83
N ASN A 328 -11.56 2.06 -1.48
CA ASN A 328 -12.41 3.22 -1.60
C ASN A 328 -13.45 2.95 -2.69
N ARG A 329 -14.70 2.67 -2.28
CA ARG A 329 -15.79 2.27 -3.18
C ARG A 329 -16.29 3.36 -4.12
N LEU A 330 -15.90 4.63 -3.92
CA LEU A 330 -16.40 5.74 -4.73
C LEU A 330 -15.53 6.06 -5.93
N ASP A 331 -14.22 6.08 -5.77
CA ASP A 331 -13.29 6.44 -6.86
C ASP A 331 -11.97 5.67 -6.87
N GLY A 332 -11.79 4.68 -5.98
CA GLY A 332 -10.61 3.83 -5.96
C GLY A 332 -9.31 4.49 -5.44
N ASN A 333 -9.29 5.81 -5.24
CA ASN A 333 -8.09 6.53 -4.82
C ASN A 333 -8.04 6.80 -3.33
N ALA A 334 -6.83 7.00 -2.81
CA ALA A 334 -6.57 7.32 -1.41
C ALA A 334 -7.37 8.53 -0.93
N ILE A 335 -7.69 8.55 0.36
CA ILE A 335 -8.32 9.67 1.05
C ILE A 335 -7.28 10.21 2.04
N VAL A 336 -6.74 11.40 1.77
CA VAL A 336 -5.62 11.96 2.53
C VAL A 336 -5.95 13.37 2.98
N GLY A 337 -5.62 13.70 4.22
CA GLY A 337 -5.74 15.03 4.77
C GLY A 337 -6.68 15.14 5.94
N HIS A 338 -7.31 16.29 6.10
CA HIS A 338 -8.24 16.58 7.17
C HIS A 338 -9.61 15.91 6.94
N PHE A 339 -10.23 15.35 7.97
CA PHE A 339 -11.50 14.64 7.85
C PHE A 339 -12.66 15.43 8.48
N GLY A 340 -13.55 15.91 7.61
CA GLY A 340 -14.74 16.66 8.01
C GLY A 340 -14.44 17.99 8.72
N ASP A 341 -15.39 18.45 9.53
CA ASP A 341 -15.26 19.70 10.28
C ASP A 341 -14.76 19.46 11.74
N ILE A 342 -13.93 18.44 11.95
CA ILE A 342 -13.41 18.06 13.26
C ILE A 342 -11.96 18.51 13.38
N ALA A 343 -11.71 19.53 14.20
CA ALA A 343 -10.36 20.02 14.43
C ALA A 343 -9.47 18.94 15.05
N GLY A 344 -8.31 18.70 14.43
CA GLY A 344 -7.36 17.70 14.85
C GLY A 344 -7.64 16.29 14.33
N LEU A 345 -8.63 16.09 13.46
CA LEU A 345 -8.87 14.78 12.83
C LEU A 345 -8.29 14.73 11.41
N TYR A 346 -7.30 13.88 11.23
CA TYR A 346 -6.64 13.61 9.94
C TYR A 346 -6.73 12.14 9.55
N GLY A 347 -6.39 11.82 8.32
CA GLY A 347 -6.26 10.44 7.91
C GLY A 347 -5.57 10.25 6.57
N ALA A 348 -5.12 9.01 6.37
CA ALA A 348 -4.59 8.49 5.12
C ALA A 348 -5.09 7.05 4.96
N VAL A 349 -6.16 6.87 4.20
CA VAL A 349 -6.93 5.62 4.11
C VAL A 349 -7.43 5.36 2.69
N GLY A 350 -8.01 4.18 2.44
CA GLY A 350 -8.69 3.90 1.19
C GLY A 350 -7.78 3.77 -0.03
N PHE A 351 -6.59 3.20 0.15
CA PHE A 351 -5.56 3.09 -0.90
C PHE A 351 -5.85 2.07 -1.99
N SER A 352 -6.88 1.26 -1.86
CA SER A 352 -7.35 0.30 -2.86
C SER A 352 -6.26 -0.60 -3.46
N GLY A 353 -5.30 -1.05 -2.60
CA GLY A 353 -4.17 -1.90 -2.98
C GLY A 353 -2.83 -1.16 -3.16
N HIS A 354 -2.80 0.15 -3.22
CA HIS A 354 -1.59 0.92 -3.52
C HIS A 354 -0.83 1.46 -2.29
N GLY A 355 -1.34 1.23 -1.07
CA GLY A 355 -0.82 1.85 0.16
C GLY A 355 0.65 1.57 0.43
N LEU A 356 1.14 0.35 0.18
CA LEU A 356 2.54 0.00 0.38
C LEU A 356 3.47 0.92 -0.42
N GLN A 357 3.27 0.97 -1.73
CA GLN A 357 4.12 1.71 -2.65
C GLN A 357 4.00 3.23 -2.51
N GLN A 358 2.88 3.72 -1.98
CA GLN A 358 2.62 5.15 -1.80
C GLN A 358 3.05 5.67 -0.42
N ALA A 359 3.31 4.79 0.54
CA ALA A 359 3.54 5.13 1.94
C ALA A 359 4.62 6.21 2.17
N PRO A 360 5.80 6.19 1.52
CA PRO A 360 6.81 7.23 1.73
C PRO A 360 6.31 8.64 1.40
N ALA A 361 5.70 8.82 0.23
CA ALA A 361 5.18 10.12 -0.21
C ALA A 361 3.99 10.57 0.63
N ILE A 362 3.08 9.65 0.95
CA ILE A 362 1.89 9.96 1.77
C ILE A 362 2.30 10.38 3.18
N GLY A 363 3.26 9.68 3.78
CA GLY A 363 3.79 10.05 5.10
C GLY A 363 4.39 11.45 5.06
N LYS A 364 5.21 11.77 4.06
CA LYS A 364 5.81 13.09 3.86
C LYS A 364 4.74 14.17 3.69
N CYS A 365 3.82 14.01 2.76
CA CYS A 365 2.80 15.02 2.46
C CYS A 365 1.84 15.25 3.63
N LEU A 366 1.41 14.19 4.34
CA LEU A 366 0.53 14.37 5.50
C LEU A 366 1.27 15.00 6.70
N SER A 367 2.55 14.69 6.88
CA SER A 367 3.42 15.36 7.85
C SER A 367 3.49 16.87 7.57
N GLU A 368 3.68 17.27 6.33
CA GLU A 368 3.68 18.69 5.92
C GLU A 368 2.34 19.37 6.21
N LEU A 369 1.24 18.74 5.84
CA LEU A 369 -0.09 19.28 6.08
C LEU A 369 -0.37 19.47 7.59
N ILE A 370 0.05 18.53 8.43
CA ILE A 370 -0.13 18.61 9.89
C ILE A 370 0.74 19.72 10.49
N GLN A 371 2.00 19.85 10.07
CA GLN A 371 2.95 20.80 10.65
C GLN A 371 2.79 22.23 10.12
N PHE A 372 2.54 22.37 8.80
CA PHE A 372 2.57 23.67 8.13
C PHE A 372 1.20 24.13 7.64
N GLY A 373 0.19 23.24 7.65
CA GLY A 373 -1.15 23.54 7.16
C GLY A 373 -1.30 23.45 5.64
N GLU A 374 -0.24 23.06 4.92
CA GLU A 374 -0.24 22.95 3.45
C GLU A 374 0.71 21.83 2.99
N TYR A 375 0.46 21.31 1.79
CA TYR A 375 1.38 20.40 1.11
C TYR A 375 2.53 21.17 0.48
N GLN A 376 3.77 20.72 0.64
CA GLN A 376 4.97 21.36 0.08
C GLN A 376 5.61 20.49 -1.02
N THR A 377 5.62 19.17 -0.83
CA THR A 377 6.27 18.22 -1.76
C THR A 377 5.37 17.83 -2.92
N ILE A 378 4.16 17.36 -2.63
CA ILE A 378 3.15 16.99 -3.65
C ILE A 378 1.79 17.48 -3.16
N ASP A 379 1.09 18.28 -3.96
CA ASP A 379 -0.26 18.72 -3.65
C ASP A 379 -1.25 17.54 -3.78
N LEU A 380 -1.76 17.09 -2.64
CA LEU A 380 -2.75 16.01 -2.53
C LEU A 380 -4.18 16.54 -2.27
N SER A 381 -4.44 17.81 -2.48
CA SER A 381 -5.75 18.44 -2.21
C SER A 381 -6.89 17.75 -2.96
N ARG A 382 -6.64 17.22 -4.17
CA ARG A 382 -7.62 16.42 -4.94
C ARG A 382 -7.99 15.10 -4.25
N PHE A 383 -7.13 14.57 -3.38
CA PHE A 383 -7.39 13.34 -2.61
C PHE A 383 -8.03 13.62 -1.25
N SER A 384 -8.42 14.88 -0.98
CA SER A 384 -9.11 15.25 0.27
C SER A 384 -10.47 14.55 0.42
N PHE A 385 -10.89 14.36 1.67
CA PHE A 385 -12.22 13.82 2.00
C PHE A 385 -13.36 14.68 1.42
N ASP A 386 -13.16 15.98 1.28
CA ASP A 386 -14.17 16.92 0.77
C ASP A 386 -14.59 16.66 -0.68
N ARG A 387 -13.79 15.92 -1.46
CA ARG A 387 -14.17 15.55 -2.82
C ARG A 387 -15.48 14.75 -2.90
N PHE A 388 -15.78 13.97 -1.85
CA PHE A 388 -17.04 13.22 -1.78
C PHE A 388 -18.25 14.11 -1.52
N ARG A 389 -18.09 15.17 -0.72
CA ARG A 389 -19.14 16.17 -0.45
C ARG A 389 -19.42 17.05 -1.66
N THR A 390 -18.39 17.34 -2.43
CA THR A 390 -18.48 18.23 -3.61
C THR A 390 -18.75 17.48 -4.92
N GLY A 391 -18.75 16.14 -4.91
CA GLY A 391 -18.92 15.30 -6.10
C GLY A 391 -17.72 15.34 -7.07
N LYS A 392 -16.56 15.85 -6.65
CA LYS A 392 -15.34 15.94 -7.48
C LYS A 392 -14.51 14.66 -7.36
N LEU A 393 -15.09 13.54 -7.73
CA LEU A 393 -14.42 12.24 -7.71
C LEU A 393 -13.21 12.22 -8.66
N VAL A 394 -12.22 11.39 -8.32
CA VAL A 394 -10.95 11.28 -9.04
C VAL A 394 -10.74 9.80 -9.38
N PHE A 395 -10.76 9.47 -10.67
CA PHE A 395 -10.63 8.09 -11.11
C PHE A 395 -9.28 7.85 -11.78
N GLU A 396 -8.63 6.73 -11.44
CA GLU A 396 -7.60 6.16 -12.30
C GLU A 396 -8.27 5.60 -13.57
N GLU A 397 -7.64 5.77 -14.74
CA GLU A 397 -7.98 4.95 -15.89
C GLU A 397 -7.34 3.59 -15.65
N GLU A 398 -8.15 2.62 -15.25
CA GLU A 398 -7.69 1.35 -14.68
C GLU A 398 -6.73 0.62 -15.61
N MET A 399 -5.53 0.41 -15.08
CA MET A 399 -4.67 -0.65 -15.56
C MET A 399 -4.66 -1.86 -14.60
N VAL A 400 -5.07 -1.70 -13.36
CA VAL A 400 -5.40 -2.74 -12.34
C VAL A 400 -5.74 -2.05 -11.02
#